data_4bea61e6802096fe0db30aa65a99e56c
#
_entry.id   4bea61e6802096fe0db30aa65a99e56c
#
_cell.length_a   1.000
_cell.length_b   1.000
_cell.length_c   1.000
_cell.angle_alpha   90.00
_cell.angle_beta   90.00
_cell.angle_gamma   90.00
#
_symmetry.space_group_name_H-M   'P 1'
#
loop_
_entity.id
_entity.type
_entity.pdbx_description
1 polymer ?
#
loop_
_entity_poly.entity_id
_entity_poly.type
_entity_poly.pdbx_seq_one_letter_code
_entity_poly.pdbx_strand_id
1 'polypeptide(L)'
;MAGFLLNTHLLQTATRSRTRRLLNVVVCLGLIFFAGCSRPNNPTANQTTFHQISDESGRTISVPDTVTRYISLAPSLTEIVYAIGAGDGLVGRTSYCNYPAEAQKVEAVGDTLKPSIERIIALRPQVVFVSTASQLEAFTNELESHHIAVYVTDSHDLEGVFHSIERLGDVLGKRANADALLKQLRARVGVVEEAVKSRPPVRVFYQVSDEPLYTIGRDAFITDLVKRAGGVSVTADVPGAWPKYSAESALAAKPDAIVLPTGGSMGDANSNVAAALKRSPAVANGHVYKINDDHLSRPGPRAVDGLEELAHALHPEAFTK
;
A
#
# COMPACT_ATOMS: atom_id res chain seq x y z
N MET A 1 20.66 45.40 101.76
CA MET A 1 20.59 44.21 100.88
C MET A 1 19.20 43.72 100.86
N ALA A 2 18.35 44.18 100.06
CA ALA A 2 16.98 43.72 99.90
C ALA A 2 16.50 44.12 98.52
N GLY A 3 16.18 43.22 97.68
CA GLY A 3 15.63 43.57 96.40
C GLY A 3 15.92 42.47 95.39
N PHE A 4 15.00 41.66 95.13
CA PHE A 4 14.88 40.85 93.88
C PHE A 4 14.00 39.62 94.10
N LEU A 5 12.74 39.77 94.33
CA LEU A 5 11.79 38.67 94.27
C LEU A 5 10.33 39.18 94.03
N LEU A 6 10.13 39.93 92.93
CA LEU A 6 8.78 40.28 92.53
C LEU A 6 8.76 40.57 91.02
N ASN A 7 8.96 39.58 90.18
CA ASN A 7 8.60 39.75 88.73
C ASN A 7 8.51 38.48 87.93
N THR A 8 8.44 37.29 88.53
CA THR A 8 8.42 36.01 87.76
C THR A 8 7.02 35.49 87.44
N HIS A 9 5.97 35.99 88.11
CA HIS A 9 4.58 35.46 87.95
C HIS A 9 3.74 36.14 86.84
N LEU A 10 4.13 37.33 86.39
CA LEU A 10 3.41 38.05 85.30
C LEU A 10 3.85 37.66 83.91
N LEU A 11 5.06 37.11 83.73
CA LEU A 11 5.59 36.70 82.43
C LEU A 11 5.11 35.31 81.99
N GLN A 12 4.68 34.44 82.89
CA GLN A 12 4.20 33.10 82.56
C GLN A 12 2.78 33.03 81.98
N THR A 13 1.92 34.03 82.32
CA THR A 13 0.53 34.06 81.83
C THR A 13 0.43 34.68 80.42
N ALA A 14 1.31 35.55 80.04
CA ALA A 14 1.31 36.16 78.73
C ALA A 14 1.83 35.26 77.62
N THR A 15 2.75 34.34 77.94
CA THR A 15 3.30 33.38 76.98
C THR A 15 2.32 32.23 76.62
N ARG A 16 1.47 31.80 77.56
CA ARG A 16 0.47 30.73 77.30
C ARG A 16 -0.66 31.20 76.37
N SER A 17 -1.02 32.44 76.37
CA SER A 17 -2.08 33.01 75.49
C SER A 17 -1.57 33.19 74.04
N ARG A 18 -0.29 33.54 73.85
CA ARG A 18 0.28 33.71 72.49
C ARG A 18 0.53 32.39 71.77
N THR A 19 0.98 31.37 72.51
CA THR A 19 1.19 30.03 71.92
C THR A 19 -0.10 29.36 71.52
N ARG A 20 -1.20 29.51 72.25
CA ARG A 20 -2.53 28.99 71.86
C ARG A 20 -3.11 29.71 70.63
N ARG A 21 -2.90 31.01 70.48
CA ARG A 21 -3.33 31.76 69.29
C ARG A 21 -2.48 31.42 68.06
N LEU A 22 -1.19 31.23 68.20
CA LEU A 22 -0.32 30.77 67.11
C LEU A 22 -0.60 29.33 66.67
N LEU A 23 -0.93 28.43 67.60
CA LEU A 23 -1.28 27.06 67.30
C LEU A 23 -2.62 26.98 66.54
N ASN A 24 -3.62 27.78 66.90
CA ASN A 24 -4.87 27.80 66.16
C ASN A 24 -4.76 28.47 64.78
N VAL A 25 -3.87 29.45 64.56
CA VAL A 25 -3.62 30.04 63.25
C VAL A 25 -2.87 29.09 62.35
N VAL A 26 -1.90 28.31 62.87
CA VAL A 26 -1.17 27.31 62.10
C VAL A 26 -2.08 26.13 61.73
N VAL A 27 -3.02 25.68 62.59
CA VAL A 27 -3.99 24.66 62.28
C VAL A 27 -5.04 25.12 61.26
N CYS A 28 -5.49 26.41 61.32
CA CYS A 28 -6.39 26.98 60.32
C CYS A 28 -5.68 27.20 58.97
N LEU A 29 -4.40 27.58 58.91
CA LEU A 29 -3.64 27.69 57.68
C LEU A 29 -3.33 26.27 57.08
N GLY A 30 -3.11 25.26 57.89
CA GLY A 30 -2.89 23.88 57.46
C GLY A 30 -4.12 23.24 56.80
N LEU A 31 -5.33 23.63 57.21
CA LEU A 31 -6.60 23.13 56.62
C LEU A 31 -6.99 23.80 55.30
N ILE A 32 -6.47 24.99 55.00
CA ILE A 32 -6.72 25.69 53.74
C ILE A 32 -5.84 25.15 52.58
N PHE A 33 -4.71 24.47 52.86
CA PHE A 33 -3.86 23.88 51.87
C PHE A 33 -4.31 22.50 51.37
N PHE A 34 -5.29 21.85 52.01
CA PHE A 34 -5.83 20.55 51.56
C PHE A 34 -7.15 20.64 50.78
N ALA A 35 -7.73 21.83 50.63
CA ALA A 35 -8.93 22.02 49.80
C ALA A 35 -8.56 22.73 48.50
N GLY A 36 -8.12 21.95 47.48
CA GLY A 36 -8.03 22.54 46.16
C GLY A 36 -6.93 22.07 45.25
N CYS A 37 -6.75 20.78 45.10
CA CYS A 37 -6.22 20.21 43.86
C CYS A 37 -7.16 19.14 43.34
N SER A 38 -8.42 19.50 43.10
CA SER A 38 -9.16 18.88 42.02
C SER A 38 -8.47 19.36 40.73
N ARG A 39 -7.47 18.60 40.24
CA ARG A 39 -7.00 18.75 38.87
C ARG A 39 -8.25 18.62 38.01
N PRO A 40 -8.59 19.60 37.16
CA PRO A 40 -9.59 19.35 36.14
C PRO A 40 -9.12 18.09 35.42
N ASN A 41 -10.03 17.10 35.32
CA ASN A 41 -9.85 16.01 34.38
C ASN A 41 -9.68 16.69 33.02
N ASN A 42 -8.43 16.92 32.63
CA ASN A 42 -8.14 17.17 31.23
C ASN A 42 -8.76 15.98 30.48
N PRO A 43 -9.61 16.21 29.48
CA PRO A 43 -10.06 15.15 28.63
C PRO A 43 -8.79 14.43 28.19
N THR A 44 -8.71 13.17 28.50
CA THR A 44 -7.59 12.27 28.17
C THR A 44 -7.24 12.57 26.73
N ALA A 45 -6.10 13.19 26.49
CA ALA A 45 -5.57 13.28 25.12
C ALA A 45 -5.67 11.85 24.62
N ASN A 46 -6.42 11.63 23.54
CA ASN A 46 -6.54 10.32 22.91
C ASN A 46 -5.11 9.84 22.66
N GLN A 47 -4.59 9.01 23.55
CA GLN A 47 -3.30 8.39 23.33
C GLN A 47 -3.49 7.49 22.14
N THR A 48 -2.87 7.84 21.02
CA THR A 48 -2.82 6.95 19.87
C THR A 48 -2.14 5.67 20.33
N THR A 49 -2.92 4.60 20.40
CA THR A 49 -2.41 3.26 20.67
C THR A 49 -1.87 2.67 19.40
N PHE A 50 -0.85 1.81 19.52
CA PHE A 50 -0.15 1.19 18.40
C PHE A 50 -0.12 -0.31 18.59
N HIS A 51 -0.19 -1.04 17.50
CA HIS A 51 0.04 -2.47 17.46
C HIS A 51 1.08 -2.84 16.40
N GLN A 52 1.64 -4.03 16.53
CA GLN A 52 2.65 -4.53 15.59
C GLN A 52 2.00 -5.44 14.55
N ILE A 53 2.37 -5.26 13.30
CA ILE A 53 1.95 -6.11 12.18
C ILE A 53 3.18 -6.50 11.36
N SER A 54 3.09 -7.60 10.63
CA SER A 54 4.09 -7.93 9.60
C SER A 54 3.61 -7.39 8.26
N ASP A 55 4.50 -6.70 7.53
CA ASP A 55 4.26 -6.36 6.13
C ASP A 55 4.53 -7.57 5.21
N GLU A 56 4.28 -7.44 3.91
CA GLU A 56 4.41 -8.55 2.96
C GLU A 56 5.88 -8.87 2.59
N SER A 57 6.83 -8.00 2.97
CA SER A 57 8.27 -8.29 2.88
C SER A 57 8.83 -9.00 4.13
N GLY A 58 7.96 -9.29 5.11
CA GLY A 58 8.32 -9.97 6.36
C GLY A 58 8.86 -9.06 7.46
N ARG A 59 8.82 -7.72 7.28
CA ARG A 59 9.25 -6.76 8.32
C ARG A 59 8.13 -6.57 9.34
N THR A 60 8.50 -6.44 10.60
CA THR A 60 7.57 -6.05 11.67
C THR A 60 7.54 -4.53 11.78
N ILE A 61 6.37 -3.93 11.63
CA ILE A 61 6.16 -2.48 11.70
C ILE A 61 5.11 -2.14 12.77
N SER A 62 5.23 -0.94 13.35
CA SER A 62 4.28 -0.43 14.34
C SER A 62 3.31 0.53 13.65
N VAL A 63 2.01 0.22 13.69
CA VAL A 63 0.96 1.04 13.08
C VAL A 63 -0.04 1.50 14.16
N PRO A 64 -0.64 2.69 14.04
CA PRO A 64 -1.73 3.09 14.93
C PRO A 64 -2.93 2.13 14.83
N ASP A 65 -3.63 1.90 15.93
CA ASP A 65 -4.85 1.08 15.97
C ASP A 65 -5.94 1.62 15.03
N THR A 66 -5.90 2.92 14.73
CA THR A 66 -6.78 3.54 13.73
C THR A 66 -5.94 4.38 12.75
N VAL A 67 -5.89 3.93 11.50
CA VAL A 67 -5.18 4.60 10.41
C VAL A 67 -6.19 5.43 9.60
N THR A 68 -6.05 6.75 9.65
CA THR A 68 -6.95 7.71 8.98
C THR A 68 -6.26 8.59 7.95
N ARG A 69 -4.92 8.60 7.93
CA ARG A 69 -4.11 9.38 6.99
C ARG A 69 -2.97 8.51 6.46
N TYR A 70 -2.95 8.34 5.16
CA TYR A 70 -1.93 7.50 4.51
C TYR A 70 -1.61 8.00 3.11
N ILE A 71 -0.49 7.54 2.60
CA ILE A 71 0.02 7.82 1.26
C ILE A 71 0.19 6.52 0.51
N SER A 72 -0.10 6.52 -0.79
CA SER A 72 0.13 5.40 -1.68
C SER A 72 1.20 5.77 -2.71
N LEU A 73 2.29 5.01 -2.76
CA LEU A 73 3.39 5.24 -3.68
C LEU A 73 3.39 4.28 -4.88
N ALA A 74 2.28 3.58 -5.12
CA ALA A 74 2.10 2.77 -6.32
C ALA A 74 0.65 2.88 -6.84
N PRO A 75 0.45 2.89 -8.18
CA PRO A 75 -0.90 2.92 -8.77
C PRO A 75 -1.80 1.78 -8.29
N SER A 76 -1.28 0.55 -8.25
CA SER A 76 -2.03 -0.63 -7.77
C SER A 76 -2.55 -0.48 -6.35
N LEU A 77 -1.74 0.08 -5.45
CA LEU A 77 -2.11 0.32 -4.05
C LEU A 77 -3.17 1.41 -3.93
N THR A 78 -3.08 2.47 -4.74
CA THR A 78 -4.13 3.49 -4.84
C THR A 78 -5.45 2.87 -5.29
N GLU A 79 -5.42 1.98 -6.28
CA GLU A 79 -6.59 1.26 -6.76
C GLU A 79 -7.21 0.38 -5.67
N ILE A 80 -6.39 -0.36 -4.92
CA ILE A 80 -6.87 -1.16 -3.77
C ILE A 80 -7.55 -0.27 -2.74
N VAL A 81 -6.90 0.83 -2.33
CA VAL A 81 -7.43 1.79 -1.34
C VAL A 81 -8.82 2.28 -1.72
N TYR A 82 -9.01 2.69 -2.97
CA TYR A 82 -10.33 3.14 -3.44
C TYR A 82 -11.34 1.99 -3.56
N ALA A 83 -10.91 0.83 -4.04
CA ALA A 83 -11.78 -0.33 -4.22
C ALA A 83 -12.35 -0.88 -2.91
N ILE A 84 -11.61 -0.77 -1.79
CA ILE A 84 -12.09 -1.13 -0.46
C ILE A 84 -12.81 0.02 0.26
N GLY A 85 -13.06 1.17 -0.42
CA GLY A 85 -13.76 2.32 0.15
C GLY A 85 -12.97 3.07 1.22
N ALA A 86 -11.65 3.15 1.06
CA ALA A 86 -10.74 3.87 1.96
C ALA A 86 -10.17 5.17 1.34
N GLY A 87 -10.69 5.63 0.19
CA GLY A 87 -10.14 6.79 -0.53
C GLY A 87 -10.06 8.08 0.27
N ASP A 88 -10.99 8.31 1.21
CA ASP A 88 -11.07 9.56 1.99
C ASP A 88 -9.84 9.82 2.88
N GLY A 89 -9.14 8.78 3.30
CA GLY A 89 -7.93 8.88 4.12
C GLY A 89 -6.64 9.03 3.31
N LEU A 90 -6.71 8.92 1.97
CA LEU A 90 -5.56 9.06 1.11
C LEU A 90 -5.17 10.53 0.98
N VAL A 91 -4.03 10.93 1.55
CA VAL A 91 -3.57 12.32 1.58
C VAL A 91 -2.44 12.61 0.59
N GLY A 92 -1.85 11.58 -0.02
CA GLY A 92 -0.80 11.71 -1.02
C GLY A 92 -0.71 10.48 -1.93
N ARG A 93 -0.28 10.71 -3.17
CA ARG A 93 -0.10 9.67 -4.18
C ARG A 93 1.08 9.97 -5.09
N THR A 94 1.49 9.02 -5.93
CA THR A 94 2.43 9.32 -7.01
C THR A 94 1.71 9.95 -8.23
N SER A 95 2.45 10.60 -9.10
CA SER A 95 1.91 11.16 -10.37
C SER A 95 1.29 10.09 -11.28
N TYR A 96 1.71 8.82 -11.15
CA TYR A 96 1.18 7.69 -11.93
C TYR A 96 -0.14 7.10 -11.39
N CYS A 97 -0.58 7.50 -10.19
CA CYS A 97 -1.85 7.06 -9.61
C CYS A 97 -3.02 7.84 -10.26
N ASN A 98 -3.48 7.38 -11.41
CA ASN A 98 -4.47 8.04 -12.26
C ASN A 98 -5.87 7.42 -12.17
N TYR A 99 -6.04 6.31 -11.45
CA TYR A 99 -7.30 5.61 -11.29
C TYR A 99 -7.60 5.32 -9.79
N PRO A 100 -8.89 5.45 -9.38
CA PRO A 100 -9.99 6.06 -10.14
C PRO A 100 -9.76 7.58 -10.36
N ALA A 101 -10.63 8.23 -11.11
CA ALA A 101 -10.47 9.67 -11.43
C ALA A 101 -10.37 10.56 -10.17
N GLU A 102 -11.03 10.17 -9.09
CA GLU A 102 -10.99 10.84 -7.78
C GLU A 102 -9.57 10.87 -7.20
N ALA A 103 -8.78 9.85 -7.44
CA ALA A 103 -7.40 9.80 -6.98
C ALA A 103 -6.57 10.97 -7.50
N GLN A 104 -6.87 11.47 -8.70
CA GLN A 104 -6.15 12.59 -9.31
C GLN A 104 -6.32 13.92 -8.56
N LYS A 105 -7.33 14.02 -7.68
CA LYS A 105 -7.55 15.19 -6.81
C LYS A 105 -6.66 15.19 -5.59
N VAL A 106 -6.05 14.04 -5.25
CA VAL A 106 -5.12 13.89 -4.13
C VAL A 106 -3.75 14.44 -4.52
N GLU A 107 -3.06 15.07 -3.58
CA GLU A 107 -1.73 15.66 -3.81
C GLU A 107 -0.72 14.64 -4.33
N ALA A 108 0.02 15.03 -5.38
CA ALA A 108 1.10 14.21 -5.93
C ALA A 108 2.41 14.51 -5.19
N VAL A 109 2.97 13.48 -4.54
CA VAL A 109 4.22 13.60 -3.77
C VAL A 109 5.48 13.20 -4.56
N GLY A 110 5.40 13.19 -5.87
CA GLY A 110 6.47 12.77 -6.78
C GLY A 110 6.05 11.62 -7.68
N ASP A 111 7.00 10.95 -8.27
CA ASP A 111 6.76 9.70 -9.03
C ASP A 111 7.10 8.45 -8.21
N THR A 112 6.94 7.27 -8.81
CA THR A 112 7.18 5.99 -8.12
C THR A 112 8.67 5.75 -7.83
N LEU A 113 9.58 6.33 -8.61
CA LEU A 113 11.03 6.16 -8.46
C LEU A 113 11.67 7.25 -7.61
N LYS A 114 11.07 8.44 -7.59
CA LYS A 114 11.57 9.63 -6.90
C LYS A 114 10.45 10.33 -6.13
N PRO A 115 9.90 9.71 -5.10
CA PRO A 115 8.94 10.38 -4.22
C PRO A 115 9.65 11.46 -3.40
N SER A 116 9.00 12.60 -3.16
CA SER A 116 9.54 13.68 -2.33
C SER A 116 9.27 13.39 -0.85
N ILE A 117 10.31 13.11 -0.10
CA ILE A 117 10.25 12.86 1.35
C ILE A 117 9.69 14.09 2.07
N GLU A 118 10.10 15.29 1.68
CA GLU A 118 9.67 16.55 2.32
C GLU A 118 8.14 16.73 2.18
N ARG A 119 7.57 16.43 1.00
CA ARG A 119 6.13 16.51 0.79
C ARG A 119 5.40 15.45 1.59
N ILE A 120 5.93 14.22 1.63
CA ILE A 120 5.36 13.13 2.41
C ILE A 120 5.29 13.53 3.89
N ILE A 121 6.39 14.02 4.47
CA ILE A 121 6.44 14.46 5.88
C ILE A 121 5.47 15.62 6.12
N ALA A 122 5.39 16.60 5.20
CA ALA A 122 4.49 17.74 5.32
C ALA A 122 3.00 17.34 5.37
N LEU A 123 2.62 16.25 4.68
CA LEU A 123 1.27 15.71 4.70
C LEU A 123 0.94 14.93 5.99
N ARG A 124 1.93 14.65 6.83
CA ARG A 124 1.78 13.96 8.12
C ARG A 124 0.96 12.67 8.00
N PRO A 125 1.35 11.71 7.17
CA PRO A 125 0.69 10.42 7.11
C PRO A 125 1.05 9.59 8.33
N GLN A 126 0.19 8.66 8.70
CA GLN A 126 0.47 7.64 9.71
C GLN A 126 1.17 6.42 9.07
N VAL A 127 0.79 6.11 7.83
CA VAL A 127 1.33 4.98 7.07
C VAL A 127 1.59 5.42 5.62
N VAL A 128 2.70 4.95 5.06
CA VAL A 128 3.02 5.05 3.62
C VAL A 128 3.03 3.64 3.06
N PHE A 129 2.19 3.38 2.06
CA PHE A 129 2.15 2.11 1.33
C PHE A 129 3.09 2.16 0.14
N VAL A 130 3.97 1.16 0.03
CA VAL A 130 4.94 1.01 -1.05
C VAL A 130 4.89 -0.42 -1.62
N SER A 131 5.40 -0.61 -2.84
CA SER A 131 5.57 -1.93 -3.44
C SER A 131 7.06 -2.29 -3.48
N THR A 132 7.40 -3.58 -3.37
CA THR A 132 8.78 -4.10 -3.52
C THR A 132 9.41 -3.75 -4.87
N ALA A 133 8.61 -3.45 -5.90
CA ALA A 133 9.11 -2.94 -7.18
C ALA A 133 9.89 -1.62 -7.06
N SER A 134 9.80 -0.95 -5.91
CA SER A 134 10.51 0.29 -5.60
C SER A 134 11.70 -0.01 -4.70
N GLN A 135 12.93 0.26 -5.13
CA GLN A 135 14.14 0.10 -4.30
C GLN A 135 14.21 1.24 -3.28
N LEU A 136 13.71 1.01 -2.05
CA LEU A 136 13.40 2.08 -1.11
C LEU A 136 13.95 1.90 0.31
N GLU A 137 15.02 1.12 0.54
CA GLU A 137 15.53 0.91 1.91
C GLU A 137 15.93 2.23 2.59
N ALA A 138 16.72 3.07 1.93
CA ALA A 138 17.12 4.36 2.47
C ALA A 138 15.92 5.30 2.68
N PHE A 139 14.95 5.29 1.76
CA PHE A 139 13.71 6.02 1.85
C PHE A 139 12.84 5.54 3.02
N THR A 140 12.74 4.24 3.22
CA THR A 140 11.98 3.64 4.33
C THR A 140 12.59 4.07 5.67
N ASN A 141 13.91 3.95 5.84
CA ASN A 141 14.61 4.35 7.05
C ASN A 141 14.41 5.84 7.36
N GLU A 142 14.42 6.69 6.35
CA GLU A 142 14.17 8.13 6.51
C GLU A 142 12.74 8.39 7.04
N LEU A 143 11.71 7.80 6.44
CA LEU A 143 10.32 7.96 6.90
C LEU A 143 10.11 7.42 8.32
N GLU A 144 10.68 6.26 8.64
CA GLU A 144 10.59 5.67 9.96
C GLU A 144 11.26 6.54 11.04
N SER A 145 12.35 7.26 10.68
CA SER A 145 12.99 8.24 11.58
C SER A 145 12.05 9.41 11.94
N HIS A 146 11.08 9.70 11.09
CA HIS A 146 10.02 10.69 11.30
C HIS A 146 8.74 10.08 11.91
N HIS A 147 8.80 8.86 12.46
CA HIS A 147 7.66 8.13 13.04
C HIS A 147 6.51 7.86 12.06
N ILE A 148 6.83 7.72 10.78
CA ILE A 148 5.90 7.36 9.72
C ILE A 148 6.11 5.88 9.41
N ALA A 149 5.08 5.05 9.62
CA ALA A 149 5.16 3.63 9.31
C ALA A 149 5.22 3.42 7.78
N VAL A 150 6.06 2.50 7.32
CA VAL A 150 6.13 2.11 5.91
C VAL A 150 5.70 0.66 5.77
N TYR A 151 4.58 0.43 5.08
CA TYR A 151 4.05 -0.89 4.78
C TYR A 151 4.43 -1.29 3.35
N VAL A 152 5.17 -2.37 3.21
CA VAL A 152 5.62 -2.90 1.92
C VAL A 152 4.69 -4.01 1.46
N THR A 153 4.18 -3.92 0.22
CA THR A 153 3.46 -5.01 -0.46
C THR A 153 4.37 -5.74 -1.44
N ASP A 154 4.12 -7.04 -1.64
CA ASP A 154 4.97 -7.92 -2.46
C ASP A 154 4.15 -8.91 -3.28
N SER A 155 3.42 -8.41 -4.27
CA SER A 155 2.52 -9.20 -5.11
C SER A 155 3.23 -9.70 -6.36
N HIS A 156 3.56 -10.99 -6.41
CA HIS A 156 4.21 -11.65 -7.54
C HIS A 156 3.24 -12.40 -8.47
N ASP A 157 2.02 -12.62 -8.02
CA ASP A 157 0.94 -13.30 -8.72
C ASP A 157 -0.44 -12.75 -8.30
N LEU A 158 -1.50 -13.28 -8.87
CA LEU A 158 -2.85 -12.82 -8.58
C LEU A 158 -3.30 -13.13 -7.14
N GLU A 159 -2.82 -14.22 -6.54
CA GLU A 159 -3.10 -14.52 -5.14
C GLU A 159 -2.39 -13.53 -4.20
N GLY A 160 -1.18 -13.11 -4.55
CA GLY A 160 -0.47 -12.03 -3.85
C GLY A 160 -1.25 -10.72 -3.89
N VAL A 161 -1.87 -10.37 -5.03
CA VAL A 161 -2.78 -9.21 -5.11
C VAL A 161 -3.96 -9.36 -4.16
N PHE A 162 -4.57 -10.54 -4.11
CA PHE A 162 -5.69 -10.80 -3.20
C PHE A 162 -5.26 -10.72 -1.73
N HIS A 163 -4.07 -11.20 -1.42
CA HIS A 163 -3.50 -11.04 -0.09
C HIS A 163 -3.27 -9.56 0.26
N SER A 164 -2.71 -8.76 -0.65
CA SER A 164 -2.53 -7.31 -0.42
C SER A 164 -3.87 -6.59 -0.21
N ILE A 165 -4.93 -6.94 -0.94
CA ILE A 165 -6.29 -6.39 -0.73
C ILE A 165 -6.78 -6.71 0.69
N GLU A 166 -6.63 -7.94 1.13
CA GLU A 166 -6.99 -8.39 2.47
C GLU A 166 -6.23 -7.61 3.55
N ARG A 167 -4.89 -7.54 3.42
CA ARG A 167 -4.01 -6.88 4.39
C ARG A 167 -4.24 -5.36 4.47
N LEU A 168 -4.41 -4.69 3.34
CA LEU A 168 -4.76 -3.27 3.34
C LEU A 168 -6.15 -3.05 3.97
N GLY A 169 -7.10 -3.98 3.74
CA GLY A 169 -8.39 -3.97 4.40
C GLY A 169 -8.27 -4.02 5.93
N ASP A 170 -7.39 -4.86 6.46
CA ASP A 170 -7.10 -4.94 7.89
C ASP A 170 -6.48 -3.65 8.42
N VAL A 171 -5.41 -3.17 7.80
CA VAL A 171 -4.68 -1.96 8.23
C VAL A 171 -5.56 -0.72 8.21
N LEU A 172 -6.46 -0.61 7.23
CA LEU A 172 -7.32 0.55 7.04
C LEU A 172 -8.72 0.39 7.70
N GLY A 173 -8.95 -0.70 8.45
CA GLY A 173 -10.23 -0.96 9.10
C GLY A 173 -11.38 -1.17 8.11
N LYS A 174 -11.09 -1.70 6.90
CA LYS A 174 -12.04 -1.95 5.81
C LYS A 174 -12.17 -3.45 5.47
N ARG A 175 -11.95 -4.33 6.46
CA ARG A 175 -11.96 -5.79 6.26
C ARG A 175 -13.21 -6.30 5.55
N ALA A 176 -14.39 -5.88 5.97
CA ALA A 176 -15.65 -6.34 5.35
C ALA A 176 -15.76 -5.95 3.86
N ASN A 177 -15.26 -4.75 3.51
CA ASN A 177 -15.25 -4.30 2.12
C ASN A 177 -14.21 -5.09 1.29
N ALA A 178 -13.03 -5.36 1.87
CA ALA A 178 -12.01 -6.18 1.24
C ALA A 178 -12.52 -7.60 0.98
N ASP A 179 -13.18 -8.24 1.96
CA ASP A 179 -13.76 -9.57 1.81
C ASP A 179 -14.83 -9.61 0.70
N ALA A 180 -15.70 -8.58 0.62
CA ALA A 180 -16.70 -8.47 -0.43
C ALA A 180 -16.07 -8.33 -1.82
N LEU A 181 -15.04 -7.46 -1.95
CA LEU A 181 -14.27 -7.29 -3.18
C LEU A 181 -13.58 -8.61 -3.60
N LEU A 182 -12.90 -9.26 -2.68
CA LEU A 182 -12.22 -10.53 -2.93
C LEU A 182 -13.17 -11.61 -3.40
N LYS A 183 -14.36 -11.72 -2.79
CA LYS A 183 -15.39 -12.68 -3.24
C LYS A 183 -15.80 -12.42 -4.69
N GLN A 184 -15.98 -11.17 -5.08
CA GLN A 184 -16.31 -10.78 -6.45
C GLN A 184 -15.18 -11.09 -7.42
N LEU A 185 -13.94 -10.70 -7.10
CA LEU A 185 -12.78 -10.92 -7.96
C LEU A 185 -12.50 -12.41 -8.15
N ARG A 186 -12.52 -13.22 -7.08
CA ARG A 186 -12.33 -14.67 -7.14
C ARG A 186 -13.41 -15.37 -7.98
N ALA A 187 -14.66 -14.91 -7.91
CA ALA A 187 -15.73 -15.45 -8.75
C ALA A 187 -15.47 -15.19 -10.24
N ARG A 188 -15.00 -13.99 -10.61
CA ARG A 188 -14.62 -13.63 -11.99
C ARG A 188 -13.45 -14.48 -12.49
N VAL A 189 -12.39 -14.62 -11.67
CA VAL A 189 -11.23 -15.48 -11.98
C VAL A 189 -11.69 -16.93 -12.22
N GLY A 190 -12.55 -17.46 -11.35
CA GLY A 190 -13.06 -18.83 -11.49
C GLY A 190 -13.84 -19.06 -12.79
N VAL A 191 -14.58 -18.05 -13.28
CA VAL A 191 -15.27 -18.11 -14.58
C VAL A 191 -14.25 -18.24 -15.72
N VAL A 192 -13.19 -17.45 -15.71
CA VAL A 192 -12.14 -17.49 -16.73
C VAL A 192 -11.42 -18.84 -16.71
N GLU A 193 -10.92 -19.26 -15.53
CA GLU A 193 -10.16 -20.51 -15.39
C GLU A 193 -10.98 -21.72 -15.82
N GLU A 194 -12.27 -21.79 -15.49
CA GLU A 194 -13.13 -22.90 -15.91
C GLU A 194 -13.39 -22.87 -17.44
N ALA A 195 -13.55 -21.67 -18.04
CA ALA A 195 -13.77 -21.55 -19.48
C ALA A 195 -12.57 -22.03 -20.31
N VAL A 196 -11.35 -21.80 -19.83
CA VAL A 196 -10.12 -22.16 -20.57
C VAL A 196 -9.51 -23.51 -20.16
N LYS A 197 -9.99 -24.13 -19.09
CA LYS A 197 -9.42 -25.34 -18.44
C LYS A 197 -9.12 -26.50 -19.38
N SER A 198 -10.01 -26.76 -20.35
CA SER A 198 -9.88 -27.87 -21.32
C SER A 198 -9.30 -27.43 -22.66
N ARG A 199 -8.85 -26.18 -22.78
CA ARG A 199 -8.28 -25.67 -24.03
C ARG A 199 -6.79 -25.97 -24.12
N PRO A 200 -6.27 -26.24 -25.32
CA PRO A 200 -4.82 -26.30 -25.53
C PRO A 200 -4.18 -24.95 -25.18
N PRO A 201 -3.07 -24.94 -24.44
CA PRO A 201 -2.44 -23.69 -24.06
C PRO A 201 -1.87 -22.95 -25.28
N VAL A 202 -2.14 -21.65 -25.39
CA VAL A 202 -1.62 -20.78 -26.44
C VAL A 202 -0.21 -20.32 -26.08
N ARG A 203 0.76 -20.43 -26.99
CA ARG A 203 2.14 -19.96 -26.77
C ARG A 203 2.21 -18.46 -26.99
N VAL A 204 2.44 -17.71 -25.90
CA VAL A 204 2.38 -16.24 -25.88
C VAL A 204 3.77 -15.64 -25.80
N PHE A 205 4.08 -14.70 -26.69
CA PHE A 205 5.17 -13.73 -26.49
C PHE A 205 4.59 -12.40 -26.06
N TYR A 206 4.97 -11.94 -24.88
CA TYR A 206 4.58 -10.63 -24.37
C TYR A 206 5.69 -9.63 -24.70
N GLN A 207 5.42 -8.64 -25.52
CA GLN A 207 6.39 -7.63 -25.90
C GLN A 207 6.26 -6.38 -25.06
N VAL A 208 7.20 -6.14 -24.15
CA VAL A 208 7.23 -4.93 -23.30
C VAL A 208 7.72 -3.72 -24.09
N SER A 209 8.73 -3.90 -24.96
CA SER A 209 9.24 -2.89 -25.87
C SER A 209 9.85 -3.58 -27.09
N ASP A 210 10.06 -2.84 -28.18
CA ASP A 210 10.58 -3.36 -29.44
C ASP A 210 12.09 -3.12 -29.62
N GLU A 211 12.63 -1.98 -29.15
CA GLU A 211 14.06 -1.67 -29.26
C GLU A 211 14.53 -0.83 -28.05
N PRO A 212 15.34 -1.44 -27.15
CA PRO A 212 15.68 -2.86 -27.10
C PRO A 212 14.47 -3.73 -26.79
N LEU A 213 14.48 -4.97 -27.34
CA LEU A 213 13.39 -5.92 -27.09
C LEU A 213 13.42 -6.40 -25.64
N TYR A 214 12.38 -6.05 -24.89
CA TYR A 214 12.11 -6.57 -23.55
C TYR A 214 10.83 -7.41 -23.55
N THR A 215 10.81 -8.40 -22.68
CA THR A 215 9.68 -9.32 -22.50
C THR A 215 9.42 -9.55 -21.02
N ILE A 216 8.41 -10.36 -20.70
CA ILE A 216 8.18 -10.87 -19.34
C ILE A 216 9.02 -12.13 -19.11
N GLY A 217 9.55 -12.27 -17.89
CA GLY A 217 10.26 -13.48 -17.47
C GLY A 217 9.49 -14.24 -16.41
N ARG A 218 10.19 -15.21 -15.78
CA ARG A 218 9.64 -16.07 -14.75
C ARG A 218 9.05 -15.31 -13.55
N ASP A 219 9.70 -14.20 -13.19
CA ASP A 219 9.38 -13.47 -11.96
C ASP A 219 8.40 -12.29 -12.21
N ALA A 220 7.84 -12.21 -13.43
CA ALA A 220 6.86 -11.17 -13.76
C ALA A 220 5.45 -11.59 -13.31
N PHE A 221 4.74 -10.69 -12.65
CA PHE A 221 3.33 -10.83 -12.31
C PHE A 221 2.45 -11.26 -13.50
N ILE A 222 2.71 -10.68 -14.67
CA ILE A 222 1.95 -10.95 -15.92
C ILE A 222 2.08 -12.42 -16.35
N THR A 223 3.18 -13.11 -16.02
CA THR A 223 3.37 -14.53 -16.36
C THR A 223 2.30 -15.41 -15.70
N ASP A 224 1.86 -15.08 -14.47
CA ASP A 224 0.71 -15.76 -13.83
C ASP A 224 -0.61 -15.44 -14.55
N LEU A 225 -0.84 -14.18 -14.94
CA LEU A 225 -2.05 -13.82 -15.70
C LEU A 225 -2.14 -14.57 -17.04
N VAL A 226 -1.03 -14.64 -17.80
CA VAL A 226 -0.97 -15.40 -19.06
C VAL A 226 -1.32 -16.86 -18.82
N LYS A 227 -0.78 -17.48 -17.77
CA LYS A 227 -1.06 -18.86 -17.41
C LYS A 227 -2.54 -19.07 -17.06
N ARG A 228 -3.13 -18.23 -16.23
CA ARG A 228 -4.52 -18.29 -15.82
C ARG A 228 -5.50 -18.05 -16.98
N ALA A 229 -5.08 -17.27 -17.97
CA ALA A 229 -5.81 -17.04 -19.21
C ALA A 229 -5.74 -18.20 -20.21
N GLY A 230 -5.14 -19.35 -19.86
CA GLY A 230 -4.97 -20.50 -20.76
C GLY A 230 -3.80 -20.36 -21.73
N GLY A 231 -2.87 -19.43 -21.48
CA GLY A 231 -1.63 -19.28 -22.24
C GLY A 231 -0.41 -19.90 -21.55
N VAL A 232 0.69 -19.94 -22.29
CA VAL A 232 2.02 -20.22 -21.74
C VAL A 232 3.00 -19.20 -22.31
N SER A 233 3.63 -18.40 -21.45
CA SER A 233 4.67 -17.46 -21.91
C SER A 233 5.84 -18.26 -22.45
N VAL A 234 6.28 -17.95 -23.68
CA VAL A 234 7.46 -18.60 -24.30
C VAL A 234 8.77 -18.20 -23.59
N THR A 235 8.71 -17.28 -22.65
CA THR A 235 9.83 -16.78 -21.85
C THR A 235 9.64 -17.04 -20.35
N ALA A 236 8.70 -17.95 -19.97
CA ALA A 236 8.40 -18.26 -18.57
C ALA A 236 9.59 -18.81 -17.76
N ASP A 237 10.58 -19.40 -18.42
CA ASP A 237 11.79 -19.94 -17.78
C ASP A 237 12.94 -18.93 -17.71
N VAL A 238 12.79 -17.76 -18.34
CA VAL A 238 13.84 -16.72 -18.33
C VAL A 238 13.84 -16.02 -16.97
N PRO A 239 14.99 -15.96 -16.27
CA PRO A 239 15.09 -15.29 -14.98
C PRO A 239 14.83 -13.78 -15.06
N GLY A 240 14.27 -13.22 -13.98
CA GLY A 240 13.92 -11.81 -13.86
C GLY A 240 12.48 -11.53 -14.30
N ALA A 241 11.97 -10.36 -13.90
CA ALA A 241 10.62 -9.93 -14.29
C ALA A 241 10.59 -9.35 -15.72
N TRP A 242 11.59 -8.55 -16.08
CA TRP A 242 11.65 -7.80 -17.35
C TRP A 242 12.98 -8.03 -18.07
N PRO A 243 13.26 -9.26 -18.54
CA PRO A 243 14.53 -9.54 -19.20
C PRO A 243 14.60 -8.91 -20.59
N LYS A 244 15.80 -8.42 -20.95
CA LYS A 244 16.14 -8.16 -22.35
C LYS A 244 16.19 -9.50 -23.08
N TYR A 245 15.61 -9.57 -24.27
CA TYR A 245 15.52 -10.82 -25.02
C TYR A 245 16.06 -10.65 -26.43
N SER A 246 16.64 -11.74 -27.01
CA SER A 246 17.15 -11.64 -28.37
C SER A 246 16.02 -11.80 -29.38
N ALA A 247 16.09 -11.02 -30.43
CA ALA A 247 15.12 -11.05 -31.51
C ALA A 247 15.07 -12.42 -32.22
N GLU A 248 16.25 -13.08 -32.38
CA GLU A 248 16.37 -14.41 -32.95
C GLU A 248 15.71 -15.46 -32.06
N SER A 249 15.93 -15.39 -30.72
CA SER A 249 15.32 -16.30 -29.76
C SER A 249 13.80 -16.13 -29.72
N ALA A 250 13.31 -14.88 -29.81
CA ALA A 250 11.87 -14.60 -29.84
C ALA A 250 11.20 -15.20 -31.10
N LEU A 251 11.85 -15.08 -32.26
CA LEU A 251 11.36 -15.70 -33.51
C LEU A 251 11.45 -17.23 -33.44
N ALA A 252 12.58 -17.78 -32.94
CA ALA A 252 12.79 -19.22 -32.79
C ALA A 252 11.79 -19.87 -31.83
N ALA A 253 11.29 -19.13 -30.84
CA ALA A 253 10.24 -19.59 -29.91
C ALA A 253 8.89 -19.84 -30.60
N LYS A 254 8.68 -19.34 -31.85
CA LYS A 254 7.46 -19.55 -32.65
C LYS A 254 6.19 -19.30 -31.83
N PRO A 255 5.95 -18.10 -31.31
CA PRO A 255 4.75 -17.80 -30.54
C PRO A 255 3.50 -17.94 -31.43
N ASP A 256 2.41 -18.46 -30.84
CA ASP A 256 1.10 -18.54 -31.49
C ASP A 256 0.35 -17.20 -31.36
N ALA A 257 0.67 -16.44 -30.34
CA ALA A 257 0.12 -15.11 -30.08
C ALA A 257 1.21 -14.13 -29.61
N ILE A 258 1.04 -12.86 -29.95
CA ILE A 258 1.83 -11.73 -29.42
C ILE A 258 0.88 -10.81 -28.66
N VAL A 259 1.24 -10.46 -27.42
CA VAL A 259 0.53 -9.47 -26.62
C VAL A 259 1.37 -8.19 -26.57
N LEU A 260 0.74 -7.07 -26.94
CA LEU A 260 1.30 -5.74 -26.88
C LEU A 260 0.55 -4.93 -25.80
N PRO A 261 1.20 -4.55 -24.68
CA PRO A 261 0.60 -3.63 -23.74
C PRO A 261 0.49 -2.25 -24.38
N THR A 262 -0.71 -1.68 -24.40
CA THR A 262 -1.00 -0.38 -25.04
C THR A 262 -1.89 0.47 -24.14
N GLY A 263 -1.86 1.79 -24.33
CA GLY A 263 -2.64 2.70 -23.51
C GLY A 263 -2.14 2.82 -22.06
N GLY A 264 -3.01 3.20 -21.14
CA GLY A 264 -2.65 3.36 -19.73
C GLY A 264 -1.51 4.37 -19.53
N SER A 265 -0.60 4.05 -18.62
CA SER A 265 0.58 4.88 -18.33
C SER A 265 1.68 4.82 -19.38
N MET A 266 1.70 3.77 -20.21
CA MET A 266 2.70 3.59 -21.27
C MET A 266 2.33 4.29 -22.59
N GLY A 267 1.06 4.73 -22.73
CA GLY A 267 0.55 5.31 -23.96
C GLY A 267 0.62 4.31 -25.13
N ASP A 268 0.81 4.82 -26.35
CA ASP A 268 0.90 4.01 -27.58
C ASP A 268 2.34 3.65 -27.96
N ALA A 269 3.30 3.78 -27.04
CA ALA A 269 4.73 3.57 -27.31
C ALA A 269 5.03 2.15 -27.87
N ASN A 270 4.22 1.15 -27.52
CA ASN A 270 4.35 -0.26 -27.95
C ASN A 270 3.29 -0.71 -28.96
N SER A 271 2.82 0.18 -29.81
CA SER A 271 1.74 -0.16 -30.76
C SER A 271 2.17 -1.08 -31.92
N ASN A 272 3.48 -1.32 -32.11
CA ASN A 272 4.04 -2.07 -33.21
C ASN A 272 4.76 -3.34 -32.76
N VAL A 273 4.58 -4.40 -33.54
CA VAL A 273 5.35 -5.64 -33.35
C VAL A 273 6.81 -5.41 -33.73
N ALA A 274 7.75 -5.86 -32.90
CA ALA A 274 9.18 -5.81 -33.16
C ALA A 274 9.53 -6.41 -34.55
N ALA A 275 10.46 -5.78 -35.24
CA ALA A 275 10.81 -6.13 -36.65
C ALA A 275 11.09 -7.63 -36.84
N ALA A 276 11.78 -8.25 -35.87
CA ALA A 276 12.09 -9.68 -35.92
C ALA A 276 10.87 -10.58 -35.87
N LEU A 277 9.83 -10.17 -35.13
CA LEU A 277 8.60 -10.95 -34.91
C LEU A 277 7.57 -10.80 -36.04
N LYS A 278 7.78 -9.89 -36.99
CA LYS A 278 6.88 -9.69 -38.14
C LYS A 278 6.70 -10.92 -39.02
N ARG A 279 7.63 -11.90 -38.96
CA ARG A 279 7.55 -13.16 -39.66
C ARG A 279 7.15 -14.33 -38.76
N SER A 280 6.69 -14.10 -37.55
CA SER A 280 6.25 -15.13 -36.65
C SER A 280 4.89 -15.71 -37.06
N PRO A 281 4.55 -16.96 -36.62
CA PRO A 281 3.23 -17.53 -36.83
C PRO A 281 2.11 -16.66 -36.29
N ALA A 282 2.31 -16.01 -35.13
CA ALA A 282 1.35 -15.09 -34.54
C ALA A 282 0.95 -13.96 -35.49
N VAL A 283 1.92 -13.32 -36.14
CA VAL A 283 1.62 -12.23 -37.09
C VAL A 283 0.96 -12.76 -38.36
N ALA A 284 1.45 -13.89 -38.90
CA ALA A 284 0.87 -14.50 -40.09
C ALA A 284 -0.62 -14.89 -39.91
N ASN A 285 -0.99 -15.31 -38.70
CA ASN A 285 -2.37 -15.69 -38.37
C ASN A 285 -3.22 -14.54 -37.81
N GLY A 286 -2.68 -13.34 -37.68
CA GLY A 286 -3.42 -12.16 -37.14
C GLY A 286 -3.58 -12.19 -35.61
N HIS A 287 -2.84 -13.03 -34.88
CA HIS A 287 -2.91 -13.19 -33.44
C HIS A 287 -1.98 -12.18 -32.73
N VAL A 288 -2.20 -10.90 -32.97
CA VAL A 288 -1.50 -9.81 -32.30
C VAL A 288 -2.54 -9.01 -31.53
N TYR A 289 -2.47 -9.11 -30.22
CA TYR A 289 -3.48 -8.54 -29.31
C TYR A 289 -2.96 -7.32 -28.59
N LYS A 290 -3.70 -6.24 -28.63
CA LYS A 290 -3.44 -5.01 -27.87
C LYS A 290 -4.30 -5.00 -26.64
N ILE A 291 -3.70 -4.98 -25.48
CA ILE A 291 -4.40 -5.01 -24.19
C ILE A 291 -3.93 -3.81 -23.34
N ASN A 292 -4.84 -3.28 -22.54
CA ASN A 292 -4.57 -2.13 -21.69
C ASN A 292 -3.42 -2.45 -20.70
N ASP A 293 -2.32 -1.69 -20.76
CA ASP A 293 -1.16 -1.87 -19.89
C ASP A 293 -1.52 -1.75 -18.40
N ASP A 294 -2.36 -0.79 -18.04
CA ASP A 294 -2.77 -0.60 -16.64
C ASP A 294 -3.50 -1.82 -16.06
N HIS A 295 -4.13 -2.66 -16.90
CA HIS A 295 -4.77 -3.89 -16.46
C HIS A 295 -3.81 -5.07 -16.33
N LEU A 296 -2.71 -5.07 -17.09
CA LEU A 296 -1.74 -6.15 -17.10
C LEU A 296 -0.55 -5.91 -16.16
N SER A 297 -0.06 -4.67 -16.10
CA SER A 297 1.19 -4.36 -15.40
C SER A 297 1.00 -3.91 -13.94
N ARG A 298 -0.24 -3.59 -13.53
CA ARG A 298 -0.54 -3.16 -12.17
C ARG A 298 -1.10 -4.31 -11.33
N PRO A 299 -0.36 -4.82 -10.34
CA PRO A 299 -0.85 -5.87 -9.43
C PRO A 299 -1.90 -5.29 -8.45
N GLY A 300 -3.11 -5.07 -8.96
CA GLY A 300 -4.25 -4.49 -8.26
C GLY A 300 -5.58 -5.11 -8.69
N PRO A 301 -6.73 -4.58 -8.24
CA PRO A 301 -8.04 -5.16 -8.53
C PRO A 301 -8.35 -5.30 -10.03
N ARG A 302 -7.85 -4.36 -10.86
CA ARG A 302 -8.05 -4.37 -12.32
C ARG A 302 -7.22 -5.41 -13.05
N ALA A 303 -6.28 -6.09 -12.39
CA ALA A 303 -5.58 -7.23 -12.96
C ALA A 303 -6.54 -8.35 -13.38
N VAL A 304 -7.73 -8.44 -12.74
CA VAL A 304 -8.79 -9.37 -13.16
C VAL A 304 -9.42 -8.95 -14.48
N ASP A 305 -9.53 -7.63 -14.76
CA ASP A 305 -9.97 -7.15 -16.08
C ASP A 305 -8.94 -7.55 -17.15
N GLY A 306 -7.64 -7.40 -16.86
CA GLY A 306 -6.55 -7.84 -17.73
C GLY A 306 -6.55 -9.37 -17.97
N LEU A 307 -6.85 -10.17 -16.95
CA LEU A 307 -7.02 -11.62 -17.08
C LEU A 307 -8.16 -11.97 -18.04
N GLU A 308 -9.32 -11.30 -17.88
CA GLU A 308 -10.48 -11.51 -18.76
C GLU A 308 -10.15 -11.13 -20.20
N GLU A 309 -9.52 -9.95 -20.41
CA GLU A 309 -9.10 -9.51 -21.74
C GLU A 309 -8.12 -10.48 -22.40
N LEU A 310 -7.12 -10.97 -21.65
CA LEU A 310 -6.18 -12.00 -22.13
C LEU A 310 -6.91 -13.29 -22.52
N ALA A 311 -7.80 -13.79 -21.67
CA ALA A 311 -8.49 -15.05 -21.92
C ALA A 311 -9.42 -14.94 -23.15
N HIS A 312 -10.12 -13.83 -23.30
CA HIS A 312 -10.93 -13.57 -24.51
C HIS A 312 -10.09 -13.44 -25.77
N ALA A 313 -8.89 -12.86 -25.69
CA ALA A 313 -7.97 -12.75 -26.80
C ALA A 313 -7.38 -14.10 -27.22
N LEU A 314 -6.98 -14.93 -26.25
CA LEU A 314 -6.35 -16.21 -26.48
C LEU A 314 -7.34 -17.33 -26.84
N HIS A 315 -8.54 -17.29 -26.31
CA HIS A 315 -9.58 -18.33 -26.43
C HIS A 315 -10.97 -17.74 -26.69
N PRO A 316 -11.19 -16.95 -27.76
CA PRO A 316 -12.46 -16.27 -28.00
C PRO A 316 -13.63 -17.28 -28.06
N GLU A 317 -13.39 -18.49 -28.57
CA GLU A 317 -14.39 -19.57 -28.66
C GLU A 317 -14.85 -20.13 -27.31
N ALA A 318 -14.09 -19.91 -26.23
CA ALA A 318 -14.46 -20.36 -24.88
C ALA A 318 -15.56 -19.48 -24.27
N PHE A 319 -15.78 -18.27 -24.81
CA PHE A 319 -16.70 -17.24 -24.29
C PHE A 319 -17.87 -16.94 -25.25
N THR A 320 -17.91 -17.56 -26.44
CA THR A 320 -19.07 -17.53 -27.32
C THR A 320 -20.12 -18.53 -26.84
N LYS A 321 -21.29 -18.03 -26.45
CA LYS A 321 -22.47 -18.85 -26.18
C LYS A 321 -23.27 -19.11 -27.44
#